data_3ad99778e931aa895ff6f644ae43dec6
#
_entry.id   3ad99778e931aa895ff6f644ae43dec6
#
_cell.length_a   1.000
_cell.length_b   1.000
_cell.length_c   1.000
_cell.angle_alpha   90.00
_cell.angle_beta   90.00
_cell.angle_gamma   90.00
#
_symmetry.space_group_name_H-M   'P 1'
#
loop_
_entity.id
_entity.type
_entity.pdbx_description
1 polymer ?
#
loop_
_entity_poly.entity_id
_entity_poly.type
_entity_poly.pdbx_seq_one_letter_code
_entity_poly.pdbx_strand_id
1 'polypeptide(L)'
;MKTKQLSNSDLFITPVPFGTSAWEQSLAPIHRTLELLGRMSRTAATILSVVLVAVIAWFDYVTGDFSLALFYLVPVVLATWNAGRLSGWFIGVLSAAAWLVGDPALSHAYGHPLMPYWNAAMLALIYGVVAHLLSMLHRLQAELQERVERRTASLAEVHHRVKNNLQIISSLLMLQAEKLGNAADKAVFDECRDRIYAMARLHEQLYSNGEFSDLDFAAHLREMAEMLVRSHTPKGCNLALEVRADPVAVDLDTAVTLGLIANELLLNALKHGFNGRPAGKVTVELYEGNRNQMTVRDDGCGFPPEFDARKNAGLGLELVLGMTRQIRGEAKIENDPAGGTRTTIFFPFENRTPIQTELP
;
A
#
# COMPACT_ATOMS: atom_id res chain seq x y z
N MET A 1 -20.42 23.58 -12.26
CA MET A 1 -19.29 22.86 -11.63
C MET A 1 -19.31 23.18 -10.14
N LYS A 2 -19.84 22.27 -9.29
CA LYS A 2 -19.86 22.46 -7.83
C LYS A 2 -18.51 22.00 -7.29
N THR A 3 -17.70 22.90 -6.84
CA THR A 3 -16.50 22.63 -6.05
C THR A 3 -16.93 21.97 -4.74
N LYS A 4 -16.65 20.67 -4.62
CA LYS A 4 -16.84 19.90 -3.39
C LYS A 4 -15.82 20.47 -2.37
N GLN A 5 -16.29 21.23 -1.38
CA GLN A 5 -15.48 21.59 -0.23
C GLN A 5 -15.16 20.26 0.51
N LEU A 6 -13.89 19.85 0.45
CA LEU A 6 -13.37 18.76 1.26
C LEU A 6 -13.58 19.12 2.74
N SER A 7 -14.29 18.28 3.45
CA SER A 7 -14.45 18.38 4.90
C SER A 7 -13.11 18.11 5.57
N ASN A 8 -12.81 18.85 6.64
CA ASN A 8 -11.60 18.63 7.47
C ASN A 8 -11.50 17.20 8.05
N SER A 9 -12.55 16.38 7.93
CA SER A 9 -12.60 14.99 8.39
C SER A 9 -11.80 14.01 7.54
N ASP A 10 -11.44 14.40 6.29
CA ASP A 10 -10.76 13.52 5.35
C ASP A 10 -9.21 13.63 5.42
N LEU A 11 -8.71 14.46 6.34
CA LEU A 11 -7.28 14.77 6.49
C LEU A 11 -6.54 13.90 7.53
N PHE A 12 -7.25 12.98 8.18
CA PHE A 12 -6.60 12.05 9.09
C PHE A 12 -6.15 10.81 8.33
N ILE A 13 -4.84 10.68 8.17
CA ILE A 13 -4.18 9.44 7.75
C ILE A 13 -4.59 8.38 8.78
N THR A 14 -5.40 7.39 8.36
CA THR A 14 -5.55 6.18 9.17
C THR A 14 -4.18 5.55 9.31
N PRO A 15 -3.66 5.40 10.54
CA PRO A 15 -2.36 4.77 10.69
C PRO A 15 -2.44 3.34 10.19
N VAL A 16 -1.51 2.97 9.32
CA VAL A 16 -1.26 1.58 8.93
C VAL A 16 -1.08 0.77 10.22
N PRO A 17 -1.74 -0.35 10.42
CA PRO A 17 -1.58 -1.17 11.62
C PRO A 17 -0.24 -1.89 11.57
N PHE A 18 0.83 -1.20 11.93
CA PHE A 18 2.02 -1.85 12.44
C PHE A 18 1.64 -2.50 13.77
N GLY A 19 2.05 -3.75 13.98
CA GLY A 19 1.70 -4.53 15.16
C GLY A 19 1.78 -3.68 16.44
N THR A 20 0.65 -3.53 17.12
CA THR A 20 0.41 -2.61 18.22
C THR A 20 1.40 -2.87 19.36
N SER A 21 2.45 -2.07 19.42
CA SER A 21 3.38 -2.06 20.55
C SER A 21 2.66 -1.44 21.77
N ALA A 22 3.02 -1.87 22.96
CA ALA A 22 2.36 -1.45 24.20
C ALA A 22 2.27 0.09 24.38
N TRP A 23 3.17 0.88 23.75
CA TRP A 23 3.15 2.33 23.77
C TRP A 23 2.03 2.93 22.89
N GLU A 24 1.62 2.27 21.77
CA GLU A 24 0.51 2.74 20.94
C GLU A 24 -0.83 2.61 21.64
N GLN A 25 -1.02 1.54 22.43
CA GLN A 25 -2.23 1.38 23.25
C GLN A 25 -2.33 2.45 24.34
N SER A 26 -1.20 2.91 24.89
CA SER A 26 -1.18 4.00 25.89
C SER A 26 -1.49 5.37 25.28
N LEU A 27 -1.26 5.58 24.00
CA LEU A 27 -1.54 6.83 23.26
C LEU A 27 -2.93 6.86 22.60
N ALA A 28 -3.63 5.74 22.55
CA ALA A 28 -4.96 5.65 21.94
C ALA A 28 -5.98 6.70 22.44
N PRO A 29 -6.07 7.01 23.76
CA PRO A 29 -6.97 8.05 24.26
C PRO A 29 -6.54 9.46 23.81
N ILE A 30 -5.23 9.71 23.69
CA ILE A 30 -4.70 10.99 23.19
C ILE A 30 -5.01 11.14 21.71
N HIS A 31 -4.86 10.09 20.94
CA HIS A 31 -5.20 10.08 19.50
C HIS A 31 -6.69 10.39 19.28
N ARG A 32 -7.59 9.77 20.05
CA ARG A 32 -9.04 10.04 19.95
C ARG A 32 -9.38 11.49 20.29
N THR A 33 -8.77 12.07 21.33
CA THR A 33 -9.01 13.48 21.68
C THR A 33 -8.48 14.42 20.63
N LEU A 34 -7.31 14.16 20.03
CA LEU A 34 -6.77 14.94 18.91
C LEU A 34 -7.65 14.84 17.66
N GLU A 35 -8.18 13.67 17.35
CA GLU A 35 -9.14 13.50 16.25
C GLU A 35 -10.45 14.28 16.48
N LEU A 36 -11.00 14.25 17.69
CA LEU A 36 -12.19 15.01 18.04
C LEU A 36 -11.94 16.52 17.94
N LEU A 37 -10.79 16.99 18.42
CA LEU A 37 -10.39 18.39 18.30
C LEU A 37 -10.18 18.80 16.84
N GLY A 38 -9.66 17.91 16.00
CA GLY A 38 -9.46 18.15 14.56
C GLY A 38 -10.75 18.22 13.74
N ARG A 39 -11.87 17.72 14.27
CA ARG A 39 -13.20 17.77 13.62
C ARG A 39 -14.03 19.01 13.95
N MET A 40 -13.50 19.92 14.75
CA MET A 40 -14.24 21.11 15.17
C MET A 40 -14.45 22.09 14.00
N SER A 41 -15.62 22.75 14.00
CA SER A 41 -15.83 23.87 13.06
C SER A 41 -14.89 25.03 13.36
N ARG A 42 -14.50 25.81 12.34
CA ARG A 42 -13.62 26.96 12.49
C ARG A 42 -14.09 27.94 13.56
N THR A 43 -15.38 28.20 13.62
CA THR A 43 -15.99 29.09 14.60
C THR A 43 -15.92 28.50 16.02
N ALA A 44 -16.26 27.22 16.19
CA ALA A 44 -16.18 26.56 17.49
C ALA A 44 -14.74 26.52 18.04
N ALA A 45 -13.76 26.20 17.19
CA ALA A 45 -12.36 26.20 17.58
C ALA A 45 -11.87 27.58 17.98
N THR A 46 -12.25 28.65 17.25
CA THR A 46 -11.89 30.02 17.60
C THR A 46 -12.52 30.45 18.93
N ILE A 47 -13.82 30.15 19.13
CA ILE A 47 -14.50 30.46 20.40
C ILE A 47 -13.86 29.73 21.57
N LEU A 48 -13.59 28.43 21.42
CA LEU A 48 -12.92 27.64 22.45
C LEU A 48 -11.53 28.19 22.77
N SER A 49 -10.77 28.63 21.75
CA SER A 49 -9.45 29.23 21.93
C SER A 49 -9.54 30.55 22.72
N VAL A 50 -10.53 31.39 22.43
CA VAL A 50 -10.74 32.64 23.21
C VAL A 50 -11.11 32.32 24.66
N VAL A 51 -11.98 31.34 24.91
CA VAL A 51 -12.34 30.90 26.26
C VAL A 51 -11.12 30.37 27.01
N LEU A 52 -10.28 29.56 26.34
CA LEU A 52 -9.03 29.05 26.93
C LEU A 52 -8.08 30.18 27.30
N VAL A 53 -7.91 31.20 26.42
CA VAL A 53 -7.10 32.40 26.73
C VAL A 53 -7.64 33.07 27.99
N ALA A 54 -8.95 33.28 28.12
CA ALA A 54 -9.56 33.92 29.28
C ALA A 54 -9.36 33.11 30.58
N VAL A 55 -9.50 31.77 30.48
CA VAL A 55 -9.29 30.87 31.63
C VAL A 55 -7.82 30.90 32.07
N ILE A 56 -6.87 30.83 31.14
CA ILE A 56 -5.44 30.88 31.46
C ILE A 56 -5.09 32.25 32.06
N ALA A 57 -5.60 33.34 31.50
CA ALA A 57 -5.37 34.69 32.04
C ALA A 57 -5.92 34.85 33.47
N TRP A 58 -7.08 34.26 33.76
CA TRP A 58 -7.64 34.25 35.10
C TRP A 58 -6.74 33.51 36.10
N PHE A 59 -6.24 32.33 35.72
CA PHE A 59 -5.29 31.57 36.53
C PHE A 59 -3.97 32.29 36.72
N ASP A 60 -3.44 32.92 35.65
CA ASP A 60 -2.19 33.70 35.69
C ASP A 60 -2.31 34.87 36.70
N TYR A 61 -3.47 35.56 36.67
CA TYR A 61 -3.77 36.62 37.65
C TYR A 61 -3.90 36.12 39.08
N VAL A 62 -4.50 34.95 39.34
CA VAL A 62 -4.71 34.42 40.70
C VAL A 62 -3.41 33.83 41.27
N THR A 63 -2.57 33.20 40.48
CA THR A 63 -1.31 32.56 40.93
C THR A 63 -0.18 33.58 41.13
N GLY A 64 -0.21 34.72 40.43
CA GLY A 64 0.67 35.89 40.64
C GLY A 64 2.16 35.63 40.38
N ASP A 65 2.74 34.65 41.09
CA ASP A 65 4.20 34.39 41.07
C ASP A 65 4.62 33.40 39.96
N PHE A 66 3.68 32.66 39.37
CA PHE A 66 3.95 31.68 38.31
C PHE A 66 3.49 32.19 36.95
N SER A 67 4.43 32.40 36.03
CA SER A 67 4.07 32.75 34.65
C SER A 67 3.53 31.53 33.88
N LEU A 68 2.28 31.61 33.45
CA LEU A 68 1.62 30.60 32.58
C LEU A 68 1.81 30.87 31.11
N ALA A 69 2.80 31.68 30.70
CA ALA A 69 3.05 32.06 29.32
C ALA A 69 3.07 30.88 28.34
N LEU A 70 3.68 29.75 28.74
CA LEU A 70 3.77 28.56 27.89
C LEU A 70 2.39 27.95 27.58
N PHE A 71 1.44 28.01 28.51
CA PHE A 71 0.11 27.42 28.33
C PHE A 71 -0.74 28.17 27.28
N TYR A 72 -0.44 29.43 27.00
CA TYR A 72 -1.10 30.17 25.93
C TYR A 72 -0.78 29.61 24.52
N LEU A 73 0.23 28.75 24.38
CA LEU A 73 0.46 28.02 23.14
C LEU A 73 -0.71 27.08 22.79
N VAL A 74 -1.41 26.53 23.78
CA VAL A 74 -2.51 25.59 23.55
C VAL A 74 -3.63 26.21 22.73
N PRO A 75 -4.22 27.37 23.10
CA PRO A 75 -5.24 28.04 22.30
C PRO A 75 -4.70 28.51 20.94
N VAL A 76 -3.43 28.92 20.85
CA VAL A 76 -2.81 29.31 19.57
C VAL A 76 -2.71 28.11 18.62
N VAL A 77 -2.24 26.95 19.10
CA VAL A 77 -2.18 25.71 18.32
C VAL A 77 -3.58 25.28 17.89
N LEU A 78 -4.55 25.26 18.81
CA LEU A 78 -5.93 24.87 18.52
C LEU A 78 -6.57 25.76 17.44
N ALA A 79 -6.43 27.08 17.57
CA ALA A 79 -6.94 28.03 16.58
C ALA A 79 -6.27 27.88 15.24
N THR A 80 -4.94 27.72 15.24
CA THR A 80 -4.16 27.58 13.99
C THR A 80 -4.55 26.31 13.25
N TRP A 81 -4.67 25.20 13.99
CA TRP A 81 -4.97 23.89 13.43
C TRP A 81 -6.34 23.83 12.77
N ASN A 82 -7.38 24.31 13.43
CA ASN A 82 -8.77 24.20 12.96
C ASN A 82 -9.27 25.39 12.13
N ALA A 83 -8.84 26.60 12.47
CA ALA A 83 -9.35 27.82 11.86
C ALA A 83 -8.33 28.53 10.93
N GLY A 84 -7.09 28.02 10.92
CA GLY A 84 -6.05 28.48 10.00
C GLY A 84 -5.19 29.62 10.53
N ARG A 85 -4.25 30.06 9.68
CA ARG A 85 -3.18 31.00 10.03
C ARG A 85 -3.67 32.32 10.65
N LEU A 86 -4.70 32.92 10.08
CA LEU A 86 -5.20 34.22 10.56
C LEU A 86 -5.77 34.12 11.97
N SER A 87 -6.54 33.07 12.26
CA SER A 87 -7.06 32.80 13.60
C SER A 87 -5.94 32.54 14.60
N GLY A 88 -4.92 31.78 14.19
CA GLY A 88 -3.73 31.54 15.04
C GLY A 88 -2.99 32.82 15.40
N TRP A 89 -2.76 33.71 14.44
CA TRP A 89 -2.16 35.03 14.68
C TRP A 89 -3.02 35.88 15.62
N PHE A 90 -4.34 35.94 15.39
CA PHE A 90 -5.25 36.66 16.24
C PHE A 90 -5.21 36.18 17.69
N ILE A 91 -5.31 34.86 17.88
CA ILE A 91 -5.23 34.26 19.22
C ILE A 91 -3.85 34.46 19.85
N GLY A 92 -2.77 34.42 19.08
CA GLY A 92 -1.41 34.67 19.54
C GLY A 92 -1.24 36.10 20.09
N VAL A 93 -1.73 37.11 19.37
CA VAL A 93 -1.72 38.50 19.83
C VAL A 93 -2.61 38.69 21.06
N LEU A 94 -3.82 38.09 21.05
CA LEU A 94 -4.74 38.11 22.19
C LEU A 94 -4.12 37.45 23.43
N SER A 95 -3.42 36.34 23.26
CA SER A 95 -2.70 35.62 24.35
C SER A 95 -1.59 36.49 24.96
N ALA A 96 -0.79 37.14 24.13
CA ALA A 96 0.27 38.06 24.58
C ALA A 96 -0.30 39.30 25.32
N ALA A 97 -1.42 39.84 24.83
CA ALA A 97 -2.12 40.93 25.48
C ALA A 97 -2.73 40.50 26.83
N ALA A 98 -3.37 39.31 26.88
CA ALA A 98 -3.91 38.73 28.10
C ALA A 98 -2.84 38.50 29.14
N TRP A 99 -1.68 37.96 28.74
CA TRP A 99 -0.51 37.79 29.63
C TRP A 99 -0.02 39.12 30.18
N LEU A 100 0.12 40.18 29.33
CA LEU A 100 0.54 41.47 29.73
C LEU A 100 -0.37 42.10 30.80
N VAL A 101 -1.69 41.91 30.68
CA VAL A 101 -2.69 42.43 31.66
C VAL A 101 -2.68 41.63 32.95
N GLY A 102 -2.44 40.31 32.84
CA GLY A 102 -2.41 39.39 33.98
C GLY A 102 -1.13 39.45 34.82
N ASP A 103 -0.06 40.06 34.30
CA ASP A 103 1.23 40.14 35.01
C ASP A 103 1.17 41.13 36.17
N PRO A 104 1.16 40.68 37.47
CA PRO A 104 1.12 41.58 38.63
C PRO A 104 2.39 42.40 38.79
N ALA A 105 3.47 42.01 38.11
CA ALA A 105 4.73 42.77 38.15
C ALA A 105 4.68 44.07 37.36
N LEU A 106 3.62 44.34 36.57
CA LEU A 106 3.35 45.66 36.01
C LEU A 106 3.27 46.75 37.08
N SER A 107 2.96 46.40 38.34
CA SER A 107 2.80 47.36 39.47
C SER A 107 4.03 47.52 40.32
N HIS A 108 5.04 46.57 40.37
CA HIS A 108 5.99 46.61 41.48
C HIS A 108 7.47 46.22 41.23
N ALA A 109 7.91 45.65 40.13
CA ALA A 109 9.20 44.97 40.15
C ALA A 109 10.14 45.04 38.93
N TYR A 110 9.77 45.67 37.85
CA TYR A 110 10.70 45.77 36.71
C TYR A 110 11.67 46.97 36.88
N GLY A 111 12.95 46.69 36.76
CA GLY A 111 13.97 47.74 36.79
C GLY A 111 13.89 48.80 35.70
N HIS A 112 13.06 48.53 34.65
CA HIS A 112 12.81 49.43 33.56
C HIS A 112 11.33 49.37 33.10
N PRO A 113 10.63 50.48 32.92
CA PRO A 113 9.19 50.52 32.64
C PRO A 113 8.79 49.93 31.28
N LEU A 114 9.71 49.73 30.35
CA LEU A 114 9.44 49.12 29.04
C LEU A 114 9.57 47.58 29.03
N MET A 115 10.08 46.96 30.07
CA MET A 115 10.34 45.52 30.14
C MET A 115 9.08 44.65 29.91
N PRO A 116 7.93 44.92 30.56
CA PRO A 116 6.70 44.14 30.31
C PRO A 116 6.24 44.16 28.85
N TYR A 117 6.31 45.33 28.25
CA TYR A 117 5.92 45.49 26.83
C TYR A 117 6.86 44.75 25.89
N TRP A 118 8.17 44.74 26.21
CA TRP A 118 9.16 43.95 25.47
C TRP A 118 8.86 42.45 25.58
N ASN A 119 8.57 41.93 26.78
CA ASN A 119 8.23 40.54 26.99
C ASN A 119 6.95 40.14 26.26
N ALA A 120 5.89 40.98 26.30
CA ALA A 120 4.66 40.75 25.56
C ALA A 120 4.88 40.72 24.04
N ALA A 121 5.71 41.62 23.52
CA ALA A 121 6.08 41.67 22.11
C ALA A 121 6.86 40.40 21.71
N MET A 122 7.77 39.91 22.52
CA MET A 122 8.49 38.67 22.29
C MET A 122 7.57 37.45 22.33
N LEU A 123 6.61 37.39 23.28
CA LEU A 123 5.61 36.32 23.34
C LEU A 123 4.70 36.32 22.08
N ALA A 124 4.23 37.51 21.66
CA ALA A 124 3.44 37.65 20.44
C ALA A 124 4.22 37.17 19.20
N LEU A 125 5.51 37.47 19.13
CA LEU A 125 6.40 37.01 18.07
C LEU A 125 6.52 35.47 18.10
N ILE A 126 6.79 34.87 19.27
CA ILE A 126 6.92 33.41 19.43
C ILE A 126 5.62 32.73 19.03
N TYR A 127 4.47 33.17 19.52
CA TYR A 127 3.17 32.62 19.16
C TYR A 127 2.87 32.76 17.67
N GLY A 128 3.23 33.90 17.08
CA GLY A 128 3.12 34.12 15.65
C GLY A 128 3.98 33.19 14.81
N VAL A 129 5.25 32.97 15.22
CA VAL A 129 6.16 32.03 14.56
C VAL A 129 5.60 30.60 14.66
N VAL A 130 5.11 30.19 15.82
CA VAL A 130 4.49 28.86 16.01
C VAL A 130 3.26 28.70 15.11
N ALA A 131 2.36 29.69 15.07
CA ALA A 131 1.20 29.70 14.20
C ALA A 131 1.59 29.65 12.71
N HIS A 132 2.67 30.36 12.33
CA HIS A 132 3.18 30.31 10.97
C HIS A 132 3.72 28.92 10.59
N LEU A 133 4.59 28.35 11.42
CA LEU A 133 5.19 27.03 11.19
C LEU A 133 4.14 25.94 11.11
N LEU A 134 3.17 25.93 12.04
CA LEU A 134 2.06 24.98 12.02
C LEU A 134 1.24 25.11 10.74
N SER A 135 0.93 26.32 10.30
CA SER A 135 0.20 26.55 9.06
C SER A 135 0.98 26.09 7.82
N MET A 136 2.31 26.23 7.85
CA MET A 136 3.19 25.77 6.78
C MET A 136 3.22 24.23 6.73
N LEU A 137 3.37 23.58 7.90
CA LEU A 137 3.33 22.12 8.01
C LEU A 137 2.00 21.53 7.49
N HIS A 138 0.87 22.14 7.89
CA HIS A 138 -0.45 21.74 7.41
C HIS A 138 -0.58 21.82 5.89
N ARG A 139 -0.10 22.91 5.29
CA ARG A 139 -0.11 23.08 3.83
C ARG A 139 0.75 22.03 3.13
N LEU A 140 1.95 21.77 3.68
CA LEU A 140 2.87 20.79 3.11
C LEU A 140 2.28 19.37 3.19
N GLN A 141 1.65 19.02 4.32
CA GLN A 141 0.95 17.74 4.47
C GLN A 141 -0.18 17.58 3.45
N ALA A 142 -1.03 18.62 3.28
CA ALA A 142 -2.11 18.60 2.31
C ALA A 142 -1.59 18.45 0.87
N GLU A 143 -0.50 19.15 0.52
CA GLU A 143 0.12 19.03 -0.80
C GLU A 143 0.72 17.64 -1.04
N LEU A 144 1.38 17.07 -0.03
CA LEU A 144 1.92 15.70 -0.12
C LEU A 144 0.80 14.68 -0.29
N GLN A 145 -0.29 14.81 0.48
CA GLN A 145 -1.46 13.94 0.38
C GLN A 145 -2.08 14.00 -1.02
N GLU A 146 -2.30 15.21 -1.55
CA GLU A 146 -2.82 15.38 -2.90
C GLU A 146 -1.90 14.77 -3.97
N ARG A 147 -0.58 14.90 -3.80
CA ARG A 147 0.39 14.27 -4.71
C ARG A 147 0.33 12.74 -4.65
N VAL A 148 0.19 12.16 -3.45
CA VAL A 148 0.02 10.71 -3.27
C VAL A 148 -1.26 10.25 -3.96
N GLU A 149 -2.40 10.89 -3.68
CA GLU A 149 -3.69 10.55 -4.29
C GLU A 149 -3.66 10.64 -5.83
N ARG A 150 -3.06 11.70 -6.37
CA ARG A 150 -2.89 11.84 -7.83
C ARG A 150 -2.04 10.72 -8.43
N ARG A 151 -0.94 10.33 -7.75
CA ARG A 151 -0.09 9.22 -8.21
C ARG A 151 -0.84 7.89 -8.16
N THR A 152 -1.58 7.62 -7.10
CA THR A 152 -2.37 6.40 -6.94
C THR A 152 -3.46 6.32 -8.01
N ALA A 153 -4.18 7.42 -8.25
CA ALA A 153 -5.19 7.48 -9.31
C ALA A 153 -4.59 7.27 -10.71
N SER A 154 -3.41 7.85 -10.98
CA SER A 154 -2.71 7.65 -12.26
C SER A 154 -2.27 6.21 -12.46
N LEU A 155 -1.78 5.55 -11.42
CA LEU A 155 -1.43 4.11 -11.48
C LEU A 155 -2.67 3.26 -11.76
N ALA A 156 -3.78 3.50 -11.07
CA ALA A 156 -5.03 2.79 -11.32
C ALA A 156 -5.50 2.94 -12.78
N GLU A 157 -5.36 4.14 -13.37
CA GLU A 157 -5.69 4.34 -14.78
C GLU A 157 -4.79 3.52 -15.73
N VAL A 158 -3.48 3.47 -15.43
CA VAL A 158 -2.54 2.64 -16.23
C VAL A 158 -2.95 1.17 -16.18
N HIS A 159 -3.31 0.65 -15.00
CA HIS A 159 -3.76 -0.74 -14.85
C HIS A 159 -5.05 -1.03 -15.60
N HIS A 160 -6.02 -0.12 -15.57
CA HIS A 160 -7.23 -0.24 -16.38
C HIS A 160 -6.93 -0.25 -17.89
N ARG A 161 -5.98 0.57 -18.34
CA ARG A 161 -5.54 0.57 -19.73
C ARG A 161 -4.83 -0.72 -20.14
N VAL A 162 -3.98 -1.28 -19.29
CA VAL A 162 -3.32 -2.57 -19.52
C VAL A 162 -4.38 -3.67 -19.68
N LYS A 163 -5.35 -3.77 -18.79
CA LYS A 163 -6.47 -4.71 -18.90
C LYS A 163 -7.21 -4.55 -20.22
N ASN A 164 -7.59 -3.32 -20.60
CA ASN A 164 -8.31 -3.04 -21.84
C ASN A 164 -7.49 -3.45 -23.06
N ASN A 165 -6.19 -3.18 -23.06
CA ASN A 165 -5.30 -3.57 -24.16
C ASN A 165 -5.20 -5.10 -24.28
N LEU A 166 -5.10 -5.83 -23.18
CA LEU A 166 -5.09 -7.29 -23.18
C LEU A 166 -6.42 -7.87 -23.69
N GLN A 167 -7.56 -7.25 -23.36
CA GLN A 167 -8.86 -7.63 -23.90
C GLN A 167 -8.96 -7.40 -25.41
N ILE A 168 -8.43 -6.29 -25.92
CA ILE A 168 -8.39 -6.00 -27.36
C ILE A 168 -7.52 -7.04 -28.08
N ILE A 169 -6.33 -7.36 -27.55
CA ILE A 169 -5.45 -8.37 -28.13
C ILE A 169 -6.14 -9.75 -28.15
N SER A 170 -6.79 -10.13 -27.06
CA SER A 170 -7.57 -11.37 -26.98
C SER A 170 -8.68 -11.44 -28.03
N SER A 171 -9.41 -10.33 -28.24
CA SER A 171 -10.45 -10.25 -29.27
C SER A 171 -9.89 -10.34 -30.69
N LEU A 172 -8.74 -9.71 -30.94
CA LEU A 172 -8.05 -9.79 -32.23
C LEU A 172 -7.58 -11.22 -32.52
N LEU A 173 -7.04 -11.92 -31.52
CA LEU A 173 -6.66 -13.33 -31.69
C LEU A 173 -7.87 -14.21 -32.00
N MET A 174 -9.01 -13.99 -31.36
CA MET A 174 -10.25 -14.70 -31.60
C MET A 174 -10.70 -14.51 -33.08
N LEU A 175 -10.71 -13.26 -33.54
CA LEU A 175 -11.07 -12.96 -34.95
C LEU A 175 -10.10 -13.59 -35.98
N GLN A 176 -8.83 -13.72 -35.65
CA GLN A 176 -7.85 -14.42 -36.48
C GLN A 176 -8.05 -15.93 -36.43
N ALA A 177 -8.33 -16.51 -35.27
CA ALA A 177 -8.61 -17.95 -35.10
C ALA A 177 -9.83 -18.39 -35.92
N GLU A 178 -10.88 -17.55 -36.06
CA GLU A 178 -12.07 -17.83 -36.85
C GLU A 178 -11.78 -17.93 -38.34
N LYS A 179 -10.72 -17.26 -38.83
CA LYS A 179 -10.34 -17.29 -40.26
C LYS A 179 -9.47 -18.49 -40.61
N LEU A 180 -8.97 -19.24 -39.63
CA LEU A 180 -8.12 -20.40 -39.85
C LEU A 180 -8.96 -21.61 -40.24
N GLY A 181 -8.63 -22.24 -41.36
CA GLY A 181 -9.29 -23.45 -41.87
C GLY A 181 -8.81 -24.73 -41.18
N ASN A 182 -7.68 -24.70 -40.49
CA ASN A 182 -7.06 -25.85 -39.81
C ASN A 182 -7.36 -25.87 -38.32
N ALA A 183 -7.90 -26.98 -37.81
CA ALA A 183 -8.23 -27.14 -36.39
C ALA A 183 -7.01 -27.07 -35.47
N ALA A 184 -5.83 -27.52 -35.91
CA ALA A 184 -4.60 -27.45 -35.16
C ALA A 184 -4.12 -26.01 -34.93
N ASP A 185 -4.15 -25.19 -36.00
CA ASP A 185 -3.77 -23.78 -35.90
C ASP A 185 -4.75 -23.00 -35.04
N LYS A 186 -6.06 -23.29 -35.15
CA LYS A 186 -7.09 -22.71 -34.29
C LYS A 186 -6.84 -23.00 -32.82
N ALA A 187 -6.48 -24.23 -32.47
CA ALA A 187 -6.18 -24.62 -31.10
C ALA A 187 -5.01 -23.80 -30.50
N VAL A 188 -3.97 -23.49 -31.28
CA VAL A 188 -2.85 -22.65 -30.85
C VAL A 188 -3.31 -21.21 -30.52
N PHE A 189 -4.19 -20.63 -31.37
CA PHE A 189 -4.73 -19.30 -31.13
C PHE A 189 -5.66 -19.26 -29.92
N ASP A 190 -6.48 -20.28 -29.72
CA ASP A 190 -7.35 -20.41 -28.55
C ASP A 190 -6.50 -20.49 -27.27
N GLU A 191 -5.41 -21.25 -27.30
CA GLU A 191 -4.47 -21.34 -26.16
C GLU A 191 -3.79 -20.00 -25.89
N CYS A 192 -3.34 -19.26 -26.88
CA CYS A 192 -2.78 -17.92 -26.72
C CYS A 192 -3.80 -16.95 -26.09
N ARG A 193 -5.05 -17.00 -26.57
CA ARG A 193 -6.15 -16.19 -26.05
C ARG A 193 -6.39 -16.48 -24.55
N ASP A 194 -6.49 -17.74 -24.18
CA ASP A 194 -6.75 -18.17 -22.80
C ASP A 194 -5.63 -17.71 -21.86
N ARG A 195 -4.38 -17.72 -22.31
CA ARG A 195 -3.23 -17.18 -21.57
C ARG A 195 -3.33 -15.66 -21.37
N ILE A 196 -3.66 -14.91 -22.43
CA ILE A 196 -3.82 -13.45 -22.31
C ILE A 196 -4.97 -13.12 -21.36
N TYR A 197 -6.05 -13.89 -21.41
CA TYR A 197 -7.17 -13.69 -20.50
C TYR A 197 -6.78 -13.98 -19.04
N ALA A 198 -6.04 -15.06 -18.79
CA ALA A 198 -5.49 -15.35 -17.45
C ALA A 198 -4.57 -14.25 -16.95
N MET A 199 -3.70 -13.71 -17.83
CA MET A 199 -2.83 -12.57 -17.53
C MET A 199 -3.63 -11.31 -17.15
N ALA A 200 -4.69 -11.00 -17.89
CA ALA A 200 -5.54 -9.84 -17.61
C ALA A 200 -6.25 -9.97 -16.25
N ARG A 201 -6.75 -11.15 -15.92
CA ARG A 201 -7.40 -11.43 -14.63
C ARG A 201 -6.43 -11.37 -13.47
N LEU A 202 -5.25 -11.96 -13.60
CA LEU A 202 -4.21 -11.93 -12.59
C LEU A 202 -3.78 -10.49 -12.30
N HIS A 203 -3.55 -9.71 -13.36
CA HIS A 203 -3.22 -8.30 -13.25
C HIS A 203 -4.33 -7.52 -12.51
N GLU A 204 -5.61 -7.77 -12.82
CA GLU A 204 -6.73 -7.13 -12.16
C GLU A 204 -6.79 -7.49 -10.65
N GLN A 205 -6.63 -8.75 -10.30
CA GLN A 205 -6.70 -9.21 -8.91
C GLN A 205 -5.58 -8.62 -8.05
N LEU A 206 -4.36 -8.57 -8.57
CA LEU A 206 -3.21 -8.03 -7.83
C LEU A 206 -3.27 -6.51 -7.66
N TYR A 207 -3.87 -5.79 -8.61
CA TYR A 207 -3.96 -4.33 -8.57
C TYR A 207 -5.26 -3.77 -8.00
N SER A 208 -6.32 -4.58 -7.81
CA SER A 208 -7.62 -4.11 -7.32
C SER A 208 -7.65 -3.79 -5.83
N ASN A 209 -6.77 -4.37 -5.04
CA ASN A 209 -6.79 -4.22 -3.58
C ASN A 209 -6.13 -2.94 -3.05
N GLY A 210 -5.53 -2.10 -3.93
CA GLY A 210 -5.08 -0.73 -3.59
C GLY A 210 -3.95 -0.61 -2.55
N GLU A 211 -3.68 -1.63 -1.77
CA GLU A 211 -2.65 -1.65 -0.74
C GLU A 211 -1.43 -2.44 -1.22
N PHE A 212 -0.52 -1.72 -1.89
CA PHE A 212 0.71 -2.29 -2.47
C PHE A 212 1.74 -2.75 -1.42
N SER A 213 1.51 -2.51 -0.13
CA SER A 213 2.49 -2.78 0.92
C SER A 213 2.42 -4.18 1.52
N ASP A 214 1.28 -4.88 1.41
CA ASP A 214 1.04 -6.17 2.09
C ASP A 214 0.41 -7.21 1.14
N LEU A 215 1.00 -7.35 -0.08
CA LEU A 215 0.56 -8.40 -1.00
C LEU A 215 0.89 -9.77 -0.42
N ASP A 216 -0.11 -10.48 0.08
CA ASP A 216 0.01 -11.90 0.43
C ASP A 216 -0.01 -12.74 -0.84
N PHE A 217 1.15 -12.83 -1.48
CA PHE A 217 1.31 -13.64 -2.68
C PHE A 217 1.02 -15.14 -2.42
N ALA A 218 1.27 -15.62 -1.21
CA ALA A 218 0.98 -17.00 -0.82
C ALA A 218 -0.53 -17.31 -0.83
N ALA A 219 -1.35 -16.39 -0.29
CA ALA A 219 -2.80 -16.51 -0.34
C ALA A 219 -3.31 -16.46 -1.79
N HIS A 220 -2.79 -15.52 -2.59
CA HIS A 220 -3.15 -15.40 -4.00
C HIS A 220 -2.80 -16.66 -4.81
N LEU A 221 -1.60 -17.21 -4.62
CA LEU A 221 -1.15 -18.43 -5.28
C LEU A 221 -2.07 -19.62 -4.95
N ARG A 222 -2.56 -19.69 -3.71
CA ARG A 222 -3.51 -20.73 -3.27
C ARG A 222 -4.85 -20.61 -3.98
N GLU A 223 -5.44 -19.42 -3.98
CA GLU A 223 -6.74 -19.16 -4.64
C GLU A 223 -6.68 -19.46 -6.15
N MET A 224 -5.60 -19.04 -6.80
CA MET A 224 -5.37 -19.29 -8.22
C MET A 224 -5.24 -20.78 -8.52
N ALA A 225 -4.44 -21.51 -7.74
CA ALA A 225 -4.25 -22.94 -7.93
C ALA A 225 -5.56 -23.71 -7.73
N GLU A 226 -6.35 -23.38 -6.70
CA GLU A 226 -7.66 -23.98 -6.47
C GLU A 226 -8.63 -23.72 -7.63
N MET A 227 -8.66 -22.49 -8.15
CA MET A 227 -9.52 -22.14 -9.27
C MET A 227 -9.17 -22.92 -10.53
N LEU A 228 -7.87 -23.01 -10.85
CA LEU A 228 -7.39 -23.74 -12.03
C LEU A 228 -7.71 -25.22 -11.95
N VAL A 229 -7.46 -25.84 -10.80
CA VAL A 229 -7.78 -27.27 -10.60
C VAL A 229 -9.27 -27.50 -10.75
N ARG A 230 -10.13 -26.70 -10.13
CA ARG A 230 -11.60 -26.83 -10.28
C ARG A 230 -12.09 -26.71 -11.71
N SER A 231 -11.48 -25.83 -12.51
CA SER A 231 -11.95 -25.53 -13.87
C SER A 231 -11.35 -26.41 -14.96
N HIS A 232 -10.14 -26.98 -14.73
CA HIS A 232 -9.39 -27.68 -15.79
C HIS A 232 -9.09 -29.16 -15.45
N THR A 233 -9.56 -29.68 -14.31
CA THR A 233 -9.38 -31.12 -14.02
C THR A 233 -10.05 -31.96 -15.08
N PRO A 234 -9.36 -32.95 -15.69
CA PRO A 234 -9.93 -33.83 -16.70
C PRO A 234 -11.16 -34.58 -16.17
N LYS A 235 -12.18 -34.74 -17.02
CA LYS A 235 -13.40 -35.47 -16.63
C LYS A 235 -13.06 -36.88 -16.22
N GLY A 236 -13.54 -37.32 -15.04
CA GLY A 236 -13.29 -38.64 -14.47
C GLY A 236 -11.96 -38.78 -13.71
N CYS A 237 -11.15 -37.76 -13.62
CA CYS A 237 -9.95 -37.75 -12.77
C CYS A 237 -10.26 -37.11 -11.41
N ASN A 238 -9.87 -37.78 -10.33
CA ASN A 238 -9.91 -37.21 -8.98
C ASN A 238 -8.54 -36.60 -8.65
N LEU A 239 -8.42 -35.30 -8.77
CA LEU A 239 -7.16 -34.59 -8.59
C LEU A 239 -7.07 -33.95 -7.21
N ALA A 240 -6.02 -34.30 -6.45
CA ALA A 240 -5.69 -33.68 -5.19
C ALA A 240 -4.77 -32.47 -5.44
N LEU A 241 -5.10 -31.32 -4.84
CA LEU A 241 -4.24 -30.15 -4.81
C LEU A 241 -3.66 -29.97 -3.41
N GLU A 242 -2.35 -29.77 -3.34
CA GLU A 242 -1.67 -29.38 -2.11
C GLU A 242 -0.90 -28.07 -2.35
N VAL A 243 -1.17 -27.03 -1.55
CA VAL A 243 -0.45 -25.75 -1.62
C VAL A 243 0.22 -25.48 -0.29
N ARG A 244 1.54 -25.43 -0.31
CA ARG A 244 2.42 -25.08 0.81
C ARG A 244 3.13 -23.79 0.45
N ALA A 245 2.66 -22.68 0.98
CA ALA A 245 3.20 -21.38 0.64
C ALA A 245 3.53 -20.62 1.93
N ASP A 246 4.81 -20.30 2.09
CA ASP A 246 5.29 -19.38 3.10
C ASP A 246 4.98 -17.93 2.68
N PRO A 247 4.77 -17.02 3.62
CA PRO A 247 4.65 -15.60 3.30
C PRO A 247 6.00 -15.07 2.80
N VAL A 248 6.14 -14.93 1.49
CA VAL A 248 7.34 -14.40 0.83
C VAL A 248 7.08 -12.97 0.40
N ALA A 249 7.96 -12.05 0.84
CA ALA A 249 7.90 -10.67 0.39
C ALA A 249 8.43 -10.54 -1.05
N VAL A 250 7.55 -10.17 -1.97
CA VAL A 250 7.86 -9.92 -3.37
C VAL A 250 7.26 -8.59 -3.80
N ASP A 251 7.91 -7.89 -4.72
CA ASP A 251 7.29 -6.74 -5.37
C ASP A 251 6.15 -7.19 -6.30
N LEU A 252 5.34 -6.25 -6.69
CA LEU A 252 4.17 -6.52 -7.49
C LEU A 252 4.50 -7.07 -8.88
N ASP A 253 5.56 -6.58 -9.53
CA ASP A 253 5.98 -7.05 -10.86
C ASP A 253 6.50 -8.50 -10.80
N THR A 254 7.25 -8.82 -9.75
CA THR A 254 7.69 -10.19 -9.46
C THR A 254 6.50 -11.09 -9.13
N ALA A 255 5.53 -10.63 -8.32
CA ALA A 255 4.32 -11.39 -8.00
C ALA A 255 3.48 -11.70 -9.25
N VAL A 256 3.25 -10.70 -10.12
CA VAL A 256 2.57 -10.90 -11.40
C VAL A 256 3.30 -11.95 -12.24
N THR A 257 4.62 -11.83 -12.35
CA THR A 257 5.42 -12.75 -13.16
C THR A 257 5.39 -14.17 -12.60
N LEU A 258 5.55 -14.33 -11.30
CA LEU A 258 5.45 -15.65 -10.63
C LEU A 258 4.05 -16.25 -10.74
N GLY A 259 3.00 -15.44 -10.64
CA GLY A 259 1.63 -15.88 -10.83
C GLY A 259 1.39 -16.41 -12.25
N LEU A 260 1.92 -15.74 -13.27
CA LEU A 260 1.86 -16.21 -14.66
C LEU A 260 2.63 -17.51 -14.87
N ILE A 261 3.84 -17.61 -14.30
CA ILE A 261 4.62 -18.85 -14.33
C ILE A 261 3.86 -19.99 -13.68
N ALA A 262 3.30 -19.76 -12.48
CA ALA A 262 2.51 -20.77 -11.77
C ALA A 262 1.28 -21.20 -12.58
N ASN A 263 0.57 -20.25 -13.20
CA ASN A 263 -0.56 -20.53 -14.08
C ASN A 263 -0.18 -21.45 -15.23
N GLU A 264 0.91 -21.14 -15.95
CA GLU A 264 1.39 -21.96 -17.07
C GLU A 264 1.80 -23.37 -16.62
N LEU A 265 2.53 -23.47 -15.51
CA LEU A 265 2.97 -24.77 -14.98
C LEU A 265 1.77 -25.62 -14.52
N LEU A 266 0.79 -25.03 -13.85
CA LEU A 266 -0.44 -25.71 -13.43
C LEU A 266 -1.26 -26.16 -14.63
N LEU A 267 -1.45 -25.30 -15.61
CA LEU A 267 -2.18 -25.69 -16.85
C LEU A 267 -1.47 -26.81 -17.61
N ASN A 268 -0.14 -26.79 -17.67
CA ASN A 268 0.64 -27.87 -18.27
C ASN A 268 0.44 -29.21 -17.54
N ALA A 269 0.49 -29.19 -16.19
CA ALA A 269 0.22 -30.37 -15.38
C ALA A 269 -1.20 -30.91 -15.63
N LEU A 270 -2.21 -30.04 -15.63
CA LEU A 270 -3.61 -30.41 -15.82
C LEU A 270 -3.92 -30.93 -17.22
N LYS A 271 -3.35 -30.32 -18.26
CA LYS A 271 -3.59 -30.71 -19.66
C LYS A 271 -2.82 -31.94 -20.09
N HIS A 272 -1.60 -32.12 -19.58
CA HIS A 272 -0.68 -33.14 -20.09
C HIS A 272 -0.38 -34.27 -19.08
N GLY A 273 -0.35 -33.94 -17.79
CA GLY A 273 0.06 -34.90 -16.75
C GLY A 273 -0.96 -36.02 -16.51
N PHE A 274 -2.27 -35.74 -16.62
CA PHE A 274 -3.32 -36.63 -16.12
C PHE A 274 -4.25 -37.22 -17.18
N ASN A 275 -3.90 -37.13 -18.45
CA ASN A 275 -4.70 -37.69 -19.52
C ASN A 275 -4.87 -39.21 -19.35
N GLY A 276 -6.13 -39.67 -19.22
CA GLY A 276 -6.45 -41.09 -19.05
C GLY A 276 -6.18 -41.65 -17.64
N ARG A 277 -5.82 -40.83 -16.67
CA ARG A 277 -5.59 -41.25 -15.27
C ARG A 277 -6.83 -41.01 -14.41
N PRO A 278 -7.21 -42.00 -13.54
CA PRO A 278 -8.39 -41.86 -12.67
C PRO A 278 -8.15 -40.94 -11.48
N ALA A 279 -6.89 -40.75 -11.07
CA ALA A 279 -6.51 -39.89 -9.95
C ALA A 279 -5.10 -39.34 -10.16
N GLY A 280 -4.80 -38.25 -9.48
CA GLY A 280 -3.49 -37.62 -9.46
C GLY A 280 -3.35 -36.57 -8.36
N LYS A 281 -2.14 -36.02 -8.25
CA LYS A 281 -1.82 -35.01 -7.27
C LYS A 281 -0.96 -33.90 -7.92
N VAL A 282 -1.33 -32.64 -7.64
CA VAL A 282 -0.52 -31.47 -7.95
C VAL A 282 -0.12 -30.80 -6.64
N THR A 283 1.14 -30.44 -6.53
CA THR A 283 1.68 -29.75 -5.36
C THR A 283 2.32 -28.43 -5.81
N VAL A 284 1.97 -27.35 -5.15
CA VAL A 284 2.56 -26.02 -5.33
C VAL A 284 3.24 -25.62 -4.03
N GLU A 285 4.51 -25.30 -4.12
CA GLU A 285 5.31 -24.93 -2.95
C GLU A 285 5.97 -23.58 -3.19
N LEU A 286 5.92 -22.71 -2.18
CA LEU A 286 6.60 -21.42 -2.16
C LEU A 286 7.38 -21.32 -0.85
N TYR A 287 8.68 -21.19 -0.92
CA TYR A 287 9.56 -21.12 0.24
C TYR A 287 10.43 -19.88 0.21
N GLU A 288 10.56 -19.28 1.39
CA GLU A 288 11.53 -18.21 1.65
C GLU A 288 12.86 -18.85 2.11
N GLY A 289 13.99 -18.43 1.51
CA GLY A 289 15.30 -18.94 1.85
C GLY A 289 16.42 -18.03 1.36
N ASN A 290 17.67 -18.51 1.39
CA ASN A 290 18.81 -17.78 0.80
C ASN A 290 18.58 -17.42 -0.68
N ARG A 291 17.78 -18.20 -1.38
CA ARG A 291 17.09 -17.92 -2.63
C ARG A 291 15.63 -18.35 -2.45
N ASN A 292 14.74 -17.46 -2.78
CA ASN A 292 13.31 -17.80 -2.79
C ASN A 292 13.07 -18.81 -3.89
N GLN A 293 12.15 -19.74 -3.65
CA GLN A 293 11.82 -20.76 -4.64
C GLN A 293 10.32 -21.00 -4.70
N MET A 294 9.82 -21.13 -5.92
CA MET A 294 8.49 -21.64 -6.21
C MET A 294 8.60 -22.94 -6.96
N THR A 295 7.96 -24.00 -6.48
CA THR A 295 7.96 -25.33 -7.12
C THR A 295 6.55 -25.73 -7.46
N VAL A 296 6.33 -26.17 -8.70
CA VAL A 296 5.12 -26.86 -9.14
C VAL A 296 5.50 -28.28 -9.50
N ARG A 297 4.83 -29.23 -8.87
CA ARG A 297 5.06 -30.66 -9.03
C ARG A 297 3.74 -31.39 -9.31
N ASP A 298 3.75 -32.33 -10.25
CA ASP A 298 2.69 -33.29 -10.47
C ASP A 298 3.21 -34.73 -10.37
N ASP A 299 2.31 -35.68 -10.16
CA ASP A 299 2.58 -37.12 -10.19
C ASP A 299 2.09 -37.76 -11.50
N GLY A 300 2.02 -36.99 -12.56
CA GLY A 300 1.51 -37.37 -13.87
C GLY A 300 2.41 -38.31 -14.66
N CYS A 301 2.33 -38.22 -16.01
CA CYS A 301 3.10 -39.08 -16.91
C CYS A 301 4.58 -38.66 -17.06
N GLY A 302 4.94 -37.44 -16.64
CA GLY A 302 6.30 -36.91 -16.83
C GLY A 302 6.61 -36.55 -18.28
N PHE A 303 7.86 -36.06 -18.50
CA PHE A 303 8.42 -35.81 -19.81
C PHE A 303 9.00 -37.10 -20.42
N PRO A 304 9.03 -37.25 -21.75
CA PRO A 304 9.73 -38.35 -22.42
C PRO A 304 11.21 -38.38 -21.99
N PRO A 305 11.87 -39.56 -22.01
CA PRO A 305 13.27 -39.71 -21.56
C PRO A 305 14.28 -38.83 -22.28
N GLU A 306 14.02 -38.45 -23.55
CA GLU A 306 14.90 -37.61 -24.37
C GLU A 306 14.50 -36.11 -24.34
N PHE A 307 13.57 -35.74 -23.46
CA PHE A 307 13.07 -34.36 -23.40
C PHE A 307 14.13 -33.42 -22.84
N ASP A 308 14.50 -32.43 -23.65
CA ASP A 308 15.34 -31.30 -23.24
C ASP A 308 14.48 -30.02 -23.25
N ALA A 309 14.19 -29.46 -22.07
CA ALA A 309 13.38 -28.25 -21.93
C ALA A 309 13.91 -27.04 -22.71
N ARG A 310 15.21 -27.04 -23.06
CA ARG A 310 15.81 -25.95 -23.87
C ARG A 310 15.62 -26.13 -25.37
N LYS A 311 15.39 -27.35 -25.83
CA LYS A 311 15.31 -27.68 -27.26
C LYS A 311 13.89 -28.06 -27.71
N ASN A 312 13.12 -28.65 -26.80
CA ASN A 312 11.83 -29.25 -27.09
C ASN A 312 10.67 -28.53 -26.37
N ALA A 313 10.94 -27.32 -25.83
CA ALA A 313 9.91 -26.53 -25.16
C ALA A 313 8.78 -26.13 -26.15
N GLY A 314 7.55 -26.47 -25.79
CA GLY A 314 6.39 -25.83 -26.41
C GLY A 314 6.28 -24.36 -25.91
N LEU A 315 5.39 -23.62 -26.56
CA LEU A 315 5.19 -22.18 -26.29
C LEU A 315 5.05 -21.84 -24.79
N GLY A 316 4.31 -22.67 -24.01
CA GLY A 316 4.13 -22.44 -22.57
C GLY A 316 5.42 -22.51 -21.78
N LEU A 317 6.26 -23.49 -22.06
CA LEU A 317 7.51 -23.66 -21.35
C LEU A 317 8.56 -22.61 -21.78
N GLU A 318 8.54 -22.18 -23.03
CA GLU A 318 9.34 -21.03 -23.49
C GLU A 318 8.96 -19.75 -22.78
N LEU A 319 7.67 -19.49 -22.56
CA LEU A 319 7.18 -18.37 -21.77
C LEU A 319 7.65 -18.44 -20.31
N VAL A 320 7.55 -19.62 -19.67
CA VAL A 320 8.06 -19.84 -18.31
C VAL A 320 9.54 -19.50 -18.23
N LEU A 321 10.37 -19.99 -19.16
CA LEU A 321 11.80 -19.68 -19.22
C LEU A 321 12.08 -18.19 -19.48
N GLY A 322 11.29 -17.56 -20.32
CA GLY A 322 11.38 -16.11 -20.63
C GLY A 322 11.05 -15.26 -19.41
N MET A 323 9.91 -15.52 -18.77
CA MET A 323 9.45 -14.81 -17.57
C MET A 323 10.39 -15.02 -16.38
N THR A 324 10.93 -16.24 -16.21
CA THR A 324 11.94 -16.51 -15.18
C THR A 324 13.17 -15.65 -15.35
N ARG A 325 13.65 -15.46 -16.58
CA ARG A 325 14.78 -14.56 -16.88
C ARG A 325 14.46 -13.09 -16.59
N GLN A 326 13.22 -12.66 -16.84
CA GLN A 326 12.76 -11.30 -16.57
C GLN A 326 12.91 -10.93 -15.08
N ILE A 327 12.57 -11.86 -14.18
CA ILE A 327 12.77 -11.67 -12.72
C ILE A 327 14.18 -12.06 -12.24
N ARG A 328 15.15 -12.18 -13.14
CA ARG A 328 16.54 -12.59 -12.84
C ARG A 328 16.64 -13.93 -12.10
N GLY A 329 15.66 -14.80 -12.34
CA GLY A 329 15.53 -16.11 -11.75
C GLY A 329 16.20 -17.20 -12.58
N GLU A 330 16.16 -18.43 -12.06
CA GLU A 330 16.63 -19.64 -12.70
C GLU A 330 15.53 -20.71 -12.64
N ALA A 331 15.25 -21.40 -13.76
CA ALA A 331 14.29 -22.48 -13.83
C ALA A 331 15.00 -23.83 -13.90
N LYS A 332 14.61 -24.75 -13.04
CA LYS A 332 15.01 -26.17 -13.09
C LYS A 332 13.79 -27.01 -13.41
N ILE A 333 13.82 -27.68 -14.56
CA ILE A 333 12.72 -28.51 -15.08
C ILE A 333 13.22 -29.93 -15.19
N GLU A 334 12.56 -30.86 -14.52
CA GLU A 334 12.99 -32.25 -14.44
C GLU A 334 11.81 -33.21 -14.25
N ASN A 335 12.00 -34.49 -14.57
CA ASN A 335 11.07 -35.53 -14.12
C ASN A 335 11.25 -35.74 -12.61
N ASP A 336 10.12 -35.85 -11.90
CA ASP A 336 10.17 -36.18 -10.47
C ASP A 336 10.52 -37.66 -10.28
N PRO A 337 11.47 -37.98 -9.37
CA PRO A 337 11.83 -39.37 -9.07
C PRO A 337 10.65 -40.22 -8.61
N ALA A 338 9.62 -39.64 -8.04
CA ALA A 338 8.40 -40.29 -7.61
C ALA A 338 7.33 -40.44 -8.71
N GLY A 339 7.62 -39.92 -9.92
CA GLY A 339 6.72 -39.88 -11.08
C GLY A 339 6.22 -38.46 -11.35
N GLY A 340 5.91 -38.18 -12.63
CA GLY A 340 5.45 -36.87 -13.07
C GLY A 340 6.55 -35.86 -13.33
N THR A 341 6.23 -34.56 -13.22
CA THR A 341 7.17 -33.48 -13.45
C THR A 341 7.38 -32.64 -12.19
N ARG A 342 8.56 -32.03 -12.12
CA ARG A 342 8.92 -31.02 -11.12
C ARG A 342 9.57 -29.83 -11.82
N THR A 343 8.98 -28.67 -11.65
CA THR A 343 9.55 -27.40 -12.09
C THR A 343 9.78 -26.51 -10.89
N THR A 344 11.04 -26.10 -10.68
CA THR A 344 11.43 -25.19 -9.60
C THR A 344 11.97 -23.91 -10.19
N ILE A 345 11.40 -22.80 -9.77
CA ILE A 345 11.80 -21.45 -10.12
C ILE A 345 12.51 -20.84 -8.93
N PHE A 346 13.77 -20.52 -9.08
CA PHE A 346 14.55 -19.75 -8.11
C PHE A 346 14.51 -18.29 -8.49
N PHE A 347 14.28 -17.40 -7.53
CA PHE A 347 14.25 -15.97 -7.75
C PHE A 347 14.94 -15.22 -6.61
N PRO A 348 15.52 -14.03 -6.89
CA PRO A 348 16.29 -13.30 -5.90
C PRO A 348 15.40 -12.84 -4.75
N PHE A 349 15.99 -12.71 -3.57
CA PHE A 349 15.41 -12.01 -2.44
C PHE A 349 15.46 -10.51 -2.73
N GLU A 350 14.34 -9.83 -2.79
CA GLU A 350 14.38 -8.38 -2.70
C GLU A 350 14.72 -7.98 -1.26
N ASN A 351 16.01 -7.70 -1.04
CA ASN A 351 16.38 -6.93 0.12
C ASN A 351 15.59 -5.62 0.05
N ARG A 352 14.59 -5.45 0.90
CA ARG A 352 14.09 -4.12 1.24
C ARG A 352 15.30 -3.37 1.80
N THR A 353 16.07 -2.73 0.94
CA THR A 353 17.03 -1.72 1.35
C THR A 353 16.18 -0.70 2.11
N PRO A 354 16.36 -0.52 3.41
CA PRO A 354 15.67 0.58 4.10
C PRO A 354 16.03 1.81 3.29
N ILE A 355 15.03 2.58 2.91
CA ILE A 355 15.19 3.87 2.27
C ILE A 355 16.19 4.62 3.15
N GLN A 356 17.45 4.64 2.75
CA GLN A 356 18.43 5.56 3.30
C GLN A 356 17.89 6.93 2.90
N THR A 357 17.25 7.59 3.84
CA THR A 357 17.02 9.01 3.83
C THR A 357 18.40 9.66 3.87
N GLU A 358 19.06 9.74 2.73
CA GLU A 358 20.06 10.77 2.51
C GLU A 358 19.30 12.09 2.52
N LEU A 359 19.24 12.69 3.70
CA LEU A 359 18.95 14.11 3.85
C LEU A 359 20.18 14.87 3.33
N PRO A 360 20.00 15.81 2.42
CA PRO A 360 21.05 16.73 2.01
C PRO A 360 21.45 17.70 3.15
#